data_2812418c9f08b7c7cf2017e470c7bc70
#
_entry.id   2812418c9f08b7c7cf2017e470c7bc70
#
_cell.length_a   1.000
_cell.length_b   1.000
_cell.length_c   1.000
_cell.angle_alpha   90.00
_cell.angle_beta   90.00
_cell.angle_gamma   90.00
#
_symmetry.space_group_name_H-M   'P 1'
#
loop_
_entity.id
_entity.type
_entity.pdbx_description
1 polymer ?
#
loop_
_entity_poly.entity_id
_entity_poly.type
_entity_poly.pdbx_seq_one_letter_code
_entity_poly.pdbx_strand_id
1 'polypeptide(L)'
;SVLANRLTASGEHRVLLLEAGRPDHFWTKIPIGFSRMIDLPAANWCYESEPEDNTSQRRIPVPRGKLLGGSSAINGMVFVRGQAQDFDTWAQLGNRGWSFKDVLPLFRNMESYAGGEDDVRGREGPLQVTDTLERGPLYEAIIEAAEQAGIQRTPDYNSGAQDGIGMTQMTISKGRRMSTARCYLDPAQDRHNITIQANALTEALLL
;
A
#
# COMPACT_ATOMS: atom_id res chain seq x y z
N SER A 1 -11.21 -3.59 -2.36
CA SER A 1 -11.20 -2.32 -3.15
C SER A 1 -10.80 -2.60 -4.61
N VAL A 2 -9.58 -3.10 -4.88
CA VAL A 2 -9.07 -3.29 -6.26
C VAL A 2 -9.96 -4.25 -7.05
N LEU A 3 -10.22 -5.46 -6.53
CA LEU A 3 -11.08 -6.44 -7.20
C LEU A 3 -12.47 -5.88 -7.50
N ALA A 4 -13.10 -5.19 -6.54
CA ALA A 4 -14.41 -4.61 -6.74
C ALA A 4 -14.42 -3.59 -7.90
N ASN A 5 -13.39 -2.73 -7.98
CA ASN A 5 -13.23 -1.81 -9.10
C ASN A 5 -13.06 -2.54 -10.44
N ARG A 6 -12.14 -3.53 -10.49
CA ARG A 6 -11.80 -4.22 -11.75
C ARG A 6 -12.93 -5.10 -12.26
N LEU A 7 -13.58 -5.86 -11.39
CA LEU A 7 -14.69 -6.73 -11.76
C LEU A 7 -15.93 -5.97 -12.24
N THR A 8 -16.13 -4.74 -11.77
CA THR A 8 -17.28 -3.93 -12.20
C THR A 8 -16.98 -3.02 -13.41
N ALA A 9 -15.73 -3.00 -13.91
CA ALA A 9 -15.33 -2.08 -14.96
C ALA A 9 -16.00 -2.36 -16.31
N SER A 10 -16.21 -3.64 -16.67
CA SER A 10 -16.87 -4.02 -17.92
C SER A 10 -18.40 -3.95 -17.85
N GLY A 11 -19.00 -3.86 -16.66
CA GLY A 11 -20.45 -3.94 -16.48
C GLY A 11 -21.02 -5.37 -16.43
N GLU A 12 -20.23 -6.38 -16.75
CA GLU A 12 -20.69 -7.78 -16.83
C GLU A 12 -20.95 -8.42 -15.47
N HIS A 13 -20.19 -8.00 -14.45
CA HIS A 13 -20.29 -8.56 -13.10
C HIS A 13 -20.99 -7.59 -12.16
N ARG A 14 -21.87 -8.13 -11.32
CA ARG A 14 -22.42 -7.41 -10.16
C ARG A 14 -21.61 -7.78 -8.92
N VAL A 15 -21.14 -6.79 -8.18
CA VAL A 15 -20.27 -6.97 -7.03
C VAL A 15 -20.95 -6.42 -5.77
N LEU A 16 -21.02 -7.22 -4.73
CA LEU A 16 -21.30 -6.81 -3.37
C LEU A 16 -20.00 -6.80 -2.58
N LEU A 17 -19.55 -5.62 -2.15
CA LEU A 17 -18.40 -5.46 -1.27
C LEU A 17 -18.88 -5.37 0.18
N LEU A 18 -18.50 -6.32 1.02
CA LEU A 18 -18.74 -6.32 2.45
C LEU A 18 -17.50 -5.82 3.19
N GLU A 19 -17.67 -4.87 4.10
CA GLU A 19 -16.63 -4.37 5.00
C GLU A 19 -17.12 -4.44 6.44
N ALA A 20 -16.33 -5.09 7.30
CA ALA A 20 -16.68 -5.27 8.71
C ALA A 20 -16.72 -3.95 9.48
N GLY A 21 -15.85 -3.03 9.12
CA GLY A 21 -15.74 -1.73 9.75
C GLY A 21 -16.57 -0.65 9.08
N ARG A 22 -16.31 0.58 9.47
CA ARG A 22 -17.02 1.77 9.01
C ARG A 22 -16.61 2.18 7.58
N PRO A 23 -17.46 2.98 6.89
CA PRO A 23 -17.14 3.40 5.52
C PRO A 23 -15.95 4.36 5.46
N ASP A 24 -15.77 5.24 6.44
CA ASP A 24 -14.62 6.15 6.50
C ASP A 24 -14.30 6.61 7.92
N HIS A 25 -13.19 7.34 8.05
CA HIS A 25 -12.83 8.06 9.26
C HIS A 25 -12.06 9.33 8.90
N PHE A 26 -12.27 10.43 9.62
CA PHE A 26 -11.62 11.72 9.34
C PHE A 26 -10.09 11.60 9.23
N TRP A 27 -9.44 10.90 10.18
CA TRP A 27 -7.99 10.74 10.21
C TRP A 27 -7.41 9.93 9.04
N THR A 28 -8.21 9.14 8.33
CA THR A 28 -7.73 8.41 7.15
C THR A 28 -7.40 9.34 5.99
N LYS A 29 -7.97 10.53 5.97
CA LYS A 29 -7.79 11.51 4.88
C LYS A 29 -6.50 12.32 5.03
N ILE A 30 -5.96 12.37 6.24
CA ILE A 30 -4.81 13.19 6.62
C ILE A 30 -3.59 12.28 6.84
N PRO A 31 -2.43 12.52 6.19
CA PRO A 31 -1.27 11.66 6.32
C PRO A 31 -0.84 11.39 7.77
N ILE A 32 -0.68 12.42 8.59
CA ILE A 32 -0.29 12.28 10.01
C ILE A 32 -1.33 11.48 10.84
N GLY A 33 -2.55 11.32 10.32
CA GLY A 33 -3.60 10.59 10.99
C GLY A 33 -3.28 9.12 11.25
N PHE A 34 -2.27 8.53 10.56
CA PHE A 34 -1.87 7.14 10.78
C PHE A 34 -1.51 6.88 12.25
N SER A 35 -0.84 7.81 12.92
CA SER A 35 -0.46 7.68 14.33
C SER A 35 -1.65 7.60 15.29
N ARG A 36 -2.80 8.12 14.88
CA ARG A 36 -4.06 8.02 15.64
C ARG A 36 -4.87 6.77 15.32
N MET A 37 -4.72 6.30 14.06
CA MET A 37 -5.52 5.18 13.57
C MET A 37 -4.97 3.82 13.99
N ILE A 38 -3.66 3.74 14.20
CA ILE A 38 -2.97 2.48 14.47
C ILE A 38 -3.41 1.83 15.81
N ASP A 39 -3.84 2.65 16.77
CA ASP A 39 -4.29 2.18 18.09
C ASP A 39 -5.81 2.38 18.29
N LEU A 40 -6.56 2.73 17.23
CA LEU A 40 -7.97 3.04 17.34
C LEU A 40 -8.85 1.82 17.04
N PRO A 41 -9.53 1.18 18.05
CA PRO A 41 -10.34 -0.03 17.83
C PRO A 41 -11.50 0.19 16.85
N ALA A 42 -11.96 1.43 16.68
CA ALA A 42 -12.99 1.78 15.70
C ALA A 42 -12.55 1.67 14.24
N ALA A 43 -11.22 1.57 13.98
CA ALA A 43 -10.64 1.54 12.66
C ALA A 43 -9.53 0.48 12.50
N ASN A 44 -9.18 -0.21 13.58
CA ASN A 44 -8.16 -1.24 13.62
C ASN A 44 -8.74 -2.49 14.32
N TRP A 45 -8.41 -3.67 13.83
CA TRP A 45 -8.75 -4.93 14.47
C TRP A 45 -7.98 -5.15 15.79
N CYS A 46 -6.87 -4.43 15.99
CA CYS A 46 -6.02 -4.49 17.17
C CYS A 46 -5.55 -5.93 17.48
N TYR A 47 -5.15 -6.66 16.44
CA TYR A 47 -4.58 -7.99 16.65
C TYR A 47 -3.21 -7.89 17.30
N GLU A 48 -2.87 -8.96 18.03
CA GLU A 48 -1.54 -9.18 18.60
C GLU A 48 -1.02 -10.55 18.17
N SER A 49 0.31 -10.67 18.07
CA SER A 49 0.94 -11.96 17.84
C SER A 49 0.82 -12.88 19.06
N GLU A 50 0.91 -14.18 18.86
CA GLU A 50 1.17 -15.09 19.97
C GLU A 50 2.57 -14.83 20.55
N PRO A 51 2.77 -15.08 21.87
CA PRO A 51 4.09 -14.99 22.48
C PRO A 51 5.05 -16.04 21.91
N GLU A 52 6.29 -15.64 21.65
CA GLU A 52 7.34 -16.53 21.16
C GLU A 52 8.64 -16.32 21.96
N ASP A 53 9.44 -17.39 22.12
CA ASP A 53 10.70 -17.35 22.86
C ASP A 53 11.68 -16.32 22.28
N ASN A 54 11.79 -16.25 20.94
CA ASN A 54 12.69 -15.33 20.25
C ASN A 54 12.29 -13.85 20.38
N THR A 55 11.08 -13.57 20.85
CA THR A 55 10.58 -12.21 21.12
C THR A 55 10.46 -11.92 22.62
N SER A 56 11.11 -12.73 23.48
CA SER A 56 11.03 -12.63 24.94
C SER A 56 9.59 -12.67 25.45
N GLN A 57 8.78 -13.56 24.89
CA GLN A 57 7.36 -13.76 25.23
C GLN A 57 6.50 -12.50 25.05
N ARG A 58 6.93 -11.56 24.24
CA ARG A 58 6.14 -10.35 23.97
C ARG A 58 5.00 -10.62 23.00
N ARG A 59 3.85 -10.06 23.27
CA ARG A 59 2.78 -9.88 22.28
C ARG A 59 3.06 -8.64 21.45
N ILE A 60 3.23 -8.82 20.17
CA ILE A 60 3.56 -7.72 19.24
C ILE A 60 2.28 -7.25 18.57
N PRO A 61 1.92 -5.95 18.64
CA PRO A 61 0.77 -5.40 17.94
C PRO A 61 0.86 -5.65 16.42
N VAL A 62 -0.23 -6.16 15.84
CA VAL A 62 -0.35 -6.43 14.41
C VAL A 62 -1.52 -5.63 13.84
N PRO A 63 -1.34 -4.32 13.59
CA PRO A 63 -2.41 -3.46 13.13
C PRO A 63 -3.00 -3.92 11.79
N ARG A 64 -4.33 -4.00 11.69
CA ARG A 64 -5.07 -4.27 10.45
C ARG A 64 -6.27 -3.35 10.38
N GLY A 65 -6.41 -2.65 9.27
CA GLY A 65 -7.52 -1.71 9.08
C GLY A 65 -8.87 -2.40 9.08
N LYS A 66 -9.81 -1.83 9.83
CA LYS A 66 -11.22 -2.23 9.95
C LYS A 66 -12.12 -1.11 9.43
N LEU A 67 -12.01 -0.85 8.15
CA LEU A 67 -12.78 0.17 7.42
C LEU A 67 -12.54 0.00 5.91
N LEU A 68 -13.31 0.70 5.07
CA LEU A 68 -13.09 0.69 3.63
C LEU A 68 -11.66 1.11 3.28
N GLY A 69 -11.02 0.30 2.43
CA GLY A 69 -9.60 0.44 2.10
C GLY A 69 -8.67 -0.39 2.98
N GLY A 70 -9.17 -0.97 4.08
CA GLY A 70 -8.41 -1.84 4.97
C GLY A 70 -7.14 -1.17 5.50
N SER A 71 -6.05 -1.92 5.58
CA SER A 71 -4.78 -1.41 6.13
C SER A 71 -4.16 -0.27 5.32
N SER A 72 -4.51 -0.09 4.04
CA SER A 72 -4.07 1.08 3.27
C SER A 72 -4.64 2.41 3.81
N ALA A 73 -5.75 2.35 4.56
CA ALA A 73 -6.36 3.51 5.19
C ALA A 73 -5.71 3.91 6.52
N ILE A 74 -4.90 3.02 7.14
CA ILE A 74 -4.27 3.26 8.44
C ILE A 74 -2.74 3.14 8.44
N ASN A 75 -2.10 2.67 7.36
CA ASN A 75 -0.65 2.48 7.26
C ASN A 75 0.14 3.80 7.25
N GLY A 76 1.47 3.72 7.36
CA GLY A 76 2.39 4.85 7.27
C GLY A 76 2.64 5.35 5.85
N MET A 77 1.95 4.83 4.83
CA MET A 77 1.97 5.27 3.42
C MET A 77 3.30 5.09 2.67
N VAL A 78 4.31 4.50 3.26
CA VAL A 78 5.56 4.21 2.54
C VAL A 78 5.27 3.27 1.38
N PHE A 79 5.76 3.63 0.18
CA PHE A 79 5.59 2.85 -1.03
C PHE A 79 6.91 2.17 -1.40
N VAL A 80 6.93 0.85 -1.27
CA VAL A 80 8.08 -0.01 -1.60
C VAL A 80 7.58 -1.21 -2.39
N ARG A 81 8.25 -1.52 -3.51
CA ARG A 81 8.06 -2.78 -4.24
C ARG A 81 9.02 -3.84 -3.68
N GLY A 82 8.70 -5.11 -3.85
CA GLY A 82 9.66 -6.18 -3.66
C GLY A 82 10.79 -6.10 -4.69
N GLN A 83 11.94 -6.67 -4.37
CA GLN A 83 13.07 -6.78 -5.30
C GLN A 83 12.76 -7.76 -6.43
N ALA A 84 13.40 -7.57 -7.58
CA ALA A 84 13.27 -8.50 -8.70
C ALA A 84 13.56 -9.95 -8.28
N GLN A 85 14.58 -10.13 -7.43
CA GLN A 85 14.98 -11.44 -6.92
C GLN A 85 13.89 -12.15 -6.12
N ASP A 86 13.04 -11.40 -5.37
CA ASP A 86 11.94 -11.98 -4.59
C ASP A 86 10.95 -12.69 -5.52
N PHE A 87 10.54 -12.01 -6.57
CA PHE A 87 9.58 -12.54 -7.56
C PHE A 87 10.19 -13.65 -8.43
N ASP A 88 11.44 -13.49 -8.84
CA ASP A 88 12.13 -14.51 -9.63
C ASP A 88 12.35 -15.79 -8.81
N THR A 89 12.61 -15.66 -7.50
CA THR A 89 12.66 -16.81 -6.59
C THR A 89 11.29 -17.50 -6.50
N TRP A 90 10.20 -16.75 -6.42
CA TRP A 90 8.85 -17.35 -6.42
C TRP A 90 8.58 -18.11 -7.72
N ALA A 91 8.97 -17.56 -8.86
CA ALA A 91 8.81 -18.25 -10.15
C ALA A 91 9.63 -19.54 -10.19
N GLN A 92 10.87 -19.53 -9.70
CA GLN A 92 11.74 -20.70 -9.61
C GLN A 92 11.16 -21.81 -8.70
N LEU A 93 10.47 -21.42 -7.64
CA LEU A 93 9.76 -22.34 -6.74
C LEU A 93 8.48 -22.94 -7.35
N GLY A 94 8.20 -22.65 -8.64
CA GLY A 94 7.08 -23.23 -9.39
C GLY A 94 5.87 -22.32 -9.57
N ASN A 95 5.91 -21.08 -9.07
CA ASN A 95 4.82 -20.10 -9.21
C ASN A 95 4.91 -19.42 -10.59
N ARG A 96 4.40 -20.07 -11.63
CA ARG A 96 4.40 -19.55 -12.99
C ARG A 96 3.65 -18.23 -13.09
N GLY A 97 4.20 -17.27 -13.84
CA GLY A 97 3.59 -15.93 -13.99
C GLY A 97 3.90 -14.98 -12.84
N TRP A 98 4.82 -15.35 -11.93
CA TRP A 98 5.24 -14.53 -10.79
C TRP A 98 6.69 -14.04 -10.91
N SER A 99 7.36 -14.20 -12.05
CA SER A 99 8.68 -13.58 -12.23
C SER A 99 8.57 -12.06 -12.22
N PHE A 100 9.66 -11.37 -11.92
CA PHE A 100 9.65 -9.90 -11.92
C PHE A 100 9.18 -9.34 -13.27
N LYS A 101 9.60 -9.97 -14.36
CA LYS A 101 9.14 -9.62 -15.72
C LYS A 101 7.63 -9.72 -15.88
N ASP A 102 6.99 -10.72 -15.25
CA ASP A 102 5.54 -10.92 -15.34
C ASP A 102 4.77 -9.90 -14.47
N VAL A 103 5.29 -9.55 -13.29
CA VAL A 103 4.61 -8.64 -12.35
C VAL A 103 4.90 -7.17 -12.58
N LEU A 104 6.03 -6.81 -13.23
CA LEU A 104 6.39 -5.42 -13.50
C LEU A 104 5.32 -4.62 -14.26
N PRO A 105 4.67 -5.15 -15.32
CA PRO A 105 3.58 -4.45 -15.98
C PRO A 105 2.41 -4.14 -15.05
N LEU A 106 2.13 -5.02 -14.05
CA LEU A 106 1.07 -4.79 -13.06
C LEU A 106 1.45 -3.67 -12.10
N PHE A 107 2.71 -3.60 -11.63
CA PHE A 107 3.21 -2.48 -10.82
C PHE A 107 3.11 -1.16 -11.58
N ARG A 108 3.52 -1.13 -12.84
CA ARG A 108 3.41 0.06 -13.68
C ARG A 108 1.95 0.52 -13.86
N ASN A 109 1.05 -0.41 -14.15
CA ASN A 109 -0.38 -0.12 -14.32
C ASN A 109 -1.09 0.30 -13.03
N MET A 110 -0.50 0.00 -11.88
CA MET A 110 -1.07 0.34 -10.58
C MET A 110 -0.73 1.77 -10.16
N GLU A 111 0.47 2.25 -10.44
CA GLU A 111 0.98 3.52 -9.90
C GLU A 111 0.96 4.67 -10.91
N SER A 112 0.95 5.87 -10.35
CA SER A 112 1.28 7.12 -11.04
C SER A 112 2.36 7.83 -10.25
N TYR A 113 3.58 7.82 -10.76
CA TYR A 113 4.76 8.44 -10.16
C TYR A 113 5.51 9.26 -11.19
N ALA A 114 5.91 10.50 -10.86
CA ALA A 114 6.52 11.43 -11.79
C ALA A 114 8.02 11.17 -12.04
N GLY A 115 8.71 10.51 -11.10
CA GLY A 115 10.13 10.20 -11.18
C GLY A 115 10.44 8.82 -11.76
N GLY A 116 11.74 8.48 -11.83
CA GLY A 116 12.23 7.19 -12.32
C GLY A 116 12.05 6.98 -13.83
N GLU A 117 12.51 5.83 -14.30
CA GLU A 117 12.51 5.48 -15.73
C GLU A 117 11.15 4.93 -16.20
N ASP A 118 10.73 5.26 -17.42
CA ASP A 118 9.41 4.90 -17.96
C ASP A 118 9.24 3.39 -18.21
N ASP A 119 10.31 2.65 -18.37
CA ASP A 119 10.27 1.20 -18.52
C ASP A 119 10.03 0.47 -17.20
N VAL A 120 10.27 1.12 -16.06
CA VAL A 120 10.12 0.56 -14.72
C VAL A 120 8.95 1.18 -13.94
N ARG A 121 8.71 2.49 -14.10
CA ARG A 121 7.71 3.24 -13.34
C ARG A 121 6.44 3.51 -14.14
N GLY A 122 5.31 3.51 -13.44
CA GLY A 122 4.01 3.84 -14.04
C GLY A 122 3.65 5.32 -13.93
N ARG A 123 2.90 5.84 -14.93
CA ARG A 123 2.51 7.27 -15.02
C ARG A 123 1.01 7.50 -14.85
N GLU A 124 0.18 6.51 -15.18
CA GLU A 124 -1.26 6.68 -15.32
C GLU A 124 -2.09 5.81 -14.39
N GLY A 125 -1.43 5.06 -13.50
CA GLY A 125 -2.15 4.21 -12.55
C GLY A 125 -2.94 5.01 -11.51
N PRO A 126 -3.94 4.39 -10.90
CA PRO A 126 -4.80 5.06 -9.93
C PRO A 126 -4.10 5.41 -8.61
N LEU A 127 -3.03 4.69 -8.25
CA LEU A 127 -2.29 4.92 -7.02
C LEU A 127 -1.24 6.01 -7.23
N GLN A 128 -1.52 7.20 -6.71
CA GLN A 128 -0.58 8.32 -6.76
C GLN A 128 0.56 8.10 -5.76
N VAL A 129 1.79 8.17 -6.24
CA VAL A 129 3.02 8.09 -5.46
C VAL A 129 3.82 9.37 -5.62
N THR A 130 4.35 9.91 -4.53
CA THR A 130 5.18 11.12 -4.54
C THR A 130 6.40 10.91 -3.65
N ASP A 131 7.47 11.63 -3.93
CA ASP A 131 8.59 11.72 -3.01
C ASP A 131 8.18 12.51 -1.76
N THR A 132 8.84 12.20 -0.64
CA THR A 132 8.72 13.01 0.56
C THR A 132 9.20 14.44 0.27
N LEU A 133 8.31 15.41 0.44
CA LEU A 133 8.59 16.82 0.11
C LEU A 133 9.52 17.51 1.10
N GLU A 134 9.58 17.01 2.32
CA GLU A 134 10.40 17.57 3.39
C GLU A 134 11.88 17.19 3.20
N ARG A 135 12.65 18.10 2.62
CA ARG A 135 14.11 18.01 2.48
C ARG A 135 14.76 18.96 3.49
N GLY A 136 14.66 18.59 4.75
CA GLY A 136 15.33 19.35 5.82
C GLY A 136 16.84 19.07 5.84
N PRO A 137 17.67 19.97 6.39
CA PRO A 137 19.13 19.80 6.45
C PRO A 137 19.56 18.52 7.19
N LEU A 138 18.76 18.01 8.11
CA LEU A 138 19.02 16.76 8.80
C LEU A 138 18.96 15.56 7.85
N TYR A 139 18.00 15.52 6.92
CA TYR A 139 17.88 14.42 5.93
C TYR A 139 19.07 14.39 4.99
N GLU A 140 19.49 15.55 4.48
CA GLU A 140 20.67 15.63 3.61
C GLU A 140 21.94 15.22 4.38
N ALA A 141 22.11 15.67 5.62
CA ALA A 141 23.26 15.28 6.46
C ALA A 141 23.30 13.75 6.72
N ILE A 142 22.13 13.09 6.90
CA ILE A 142 22.06 11.63 7.05
C ILE A 142 22.46 10.94 5.74
N ILE A 143 21.98 11.43 4.60
CA ILE A 143 22.33 10.85 3.29
C ILE A 143 23.82 11.04 3.02
N GLU A 144 24.38 12.22 3.25
CA GLU A 144 25.81 12.51 3.11
C GLU A 144 26.67 11.63 4.01
N ALA A 145 26.28 11.45 5.28
CA ALA A 145 26.98 10.57 6.21
C ALA A 145 26.97 9.11 5.75
N ALA A 146 25.87 8.64 5.17
CA ALA A 146 25.77 7.31 4.59
C ALA A 146 26.69 7.14 3.36
N GLU A 147 26.74 8.12 2.46
CA GLU A 147 27.66 8.15 1.32
C GLU A 147 29.13 8.12 1.78
N GLN A 148 29.49 8.87 2.82
CA GLN A 148 30.83 8.83 3.43
C GLN A 148 31.15 7.46 4.05
N ALA A 149 30.13 6.73 4.52
CA ALA A 149 30.28 5.37 5.02
C ALA A 149 30.28 4.29 3.90
N GLY A 150 30.23 4.69 2.62
CA GLY A 150 30.25 3.79 1.46
C GLY A 150 28.87 3.26 1.02
N ILE A 151 27.79 3.78 1.57
CA ILE A 151 26.42 3.44 1.16
C ILE A 151 26.04 4.33 -0.04
N GLN A 152 25.69 3.75 -1.17
CA GLN A 152 25.35 4.52 -2.35
C GLN A 152 24.02 5.25 -2.20
N ARG A 153 23.95 6.49 -2.73
CA ARG A 153 22.68 7.19 -2.87
C ARG A 153 21.83 6.54 -3.96
N THR A 154 20.59 6.16 -3.65
CA THR A 154 19.63 5.70 -4.63
C THR A 154 18.54 6.75 -4.83
N PRO A 155 18.37 7.28 -6.06
CA PRO A 155 17.31 8.25 -6.35
C PRO A 155 15.93 7.59 -6.45
N ASP A 156 15.89 6.29 -6.75
CA ASP A 156 14.65 5.51 -6.89
C ASP A 156 14.86 4.06 -6.50
N TYR A 157 14.59 3.74 -5.25
CA TYR A 157 14.70 2.36 -4.74
C TYR A 157 13.62 1.41 -5.28
N ASN A 158 12.65 1.90 -6.04
CA ASN A 158 11.65 1.09 -6.74
C ASN A 158 11.99 0.84 -8.22
N SER A 159 13.18 1.25 -8.66
CA SER A 159 13.67 1.03 -10.04
C SER A 159 14.17 -0.40 -10.32
N GLY A 160 14.22 -1.26 -9.30
CA GLY A 160 14.79 -2.61 -9.39
C GLY A 160 16.13 -2.76 -8.68
N ALA A 161 16.85 -1.66 -8.39
CA ALA A 161 18.04 -1.61 -7.55
C ALA A 161 17.69 -0.91 -6.24
N GLN A 162 17.48 -1.70 -5.18
CA GLN A 162 17.03 -1.17 -3.87
C GLN A 162 18.17 -0.82 -2.92
N ASP A 163 19.37 -1.33 -3.17
CA ASP A 163 20.50 -1.11 -2.28
C ASP A 163 20.91 0.35 -2.29
N GLY A 164 20.98 0.94 -1.10
CA GLY A 164 21.40 2.32 -0.95
C GLY A 164 20.57 3.11 0.06
N ILE A 165 20.78 4.42 0.06
CA ILE A 165 20.02 5.38 0.87
C ILE A 165 19.33 6.40 -0.04
N GLY A 166 18.10 6.73 0.25
CA GLY A 166 17.33 7.71 -0.53
C GLY A 166 16.11 8.23 0.22
N MET A 167 15.40 9.14 -0.41
CA MET A 167 14.17 9.70 0.13
C MET A 167 13.03 8.73 0.00
N THR A 168 12.19 8.66 1.01
CA THR A 168 11.02 7.77 1.04
C THR A 168 9.96 8.22 0.03
N GLN A 169 9.49 7.29 -0.77
CA GLN A 169 8.32 7.48 -1.63
C GLN A 169 7.04 7.15 -0.86
N MET A 170 5.99 7.95 -1.09
CA MET A 170 4.78 7.91 -0.27
C MET A 170 3.53 7.83 -1.14
N THR A 171 2.55 7.04 -0.70
CA THR A 171 1.20 7.04 -1.28
C THR A 171 0.39 8.24 -0.78
N ILE A 172 0.86 9.44 -1.16
CA ILE A 172 0.27 10.73 -0.82
C ILE A 172 0.09 11.54 -2.11
N SER A 173 -1.00 12.25 -2.24
CA SER A 173 -1.22 13.21 -3.32
C SER A 173 -2.01 14.40 -2.82
N LYS A 174 -1.55 15.61 -3.14
CA LYS A 174 -2.20 16.88 -2.74
C LYS A 174 -2.52 16.93 -1.23
N GLY A 175 -1.56 16.50 -0.41
CA GLY A 175 -1.70 16.49 1.06
C GLY A 175 -2.66 15.44 1.61
N ARG A 176 -3.08 14.46 0.82
CA ARG A 176 -4.03 13.43 1.23
C ARG A 176 -3.46 12.03 1.01
N ARG A 177 -3.79 11.12 1.92
CA ARG A 177 -3.55 9.68 1.79
C ARG A 177 -4.23 9.12 0.54
N MET A 178 -3.52 8.31 -0.21
CA MET A 178 -4.01 7.55 -1.36
C MET A 178 -4.24 6.09 -0.93
N SER A 179 -5.32 5.86 -0.17
CA SER A 179 -5.76 4.51 0.20
C SER A 179 -6.37 3.77 -0.99
N THR A 180 -6.48 2.45 -0.91
CA THR A 180 -7.16 1.67 -1.96
C THR A 180 -8.64 2.00 -2.08
N ALA A 181 -9.31 2.46 -1.02
CA ALA A 181 -10.66 2.99 -1.13
C ALA A 181 -10.66 4.23 -2.04
N ARG A 182 -9.80 5.21 -1.74
CA ARG A 182 -9.71 6.44 -2.54
C ARG A 182 -9.31 6.20 -3.99
N CYS A 183 -8.35 5.29 -4.22
CA CYS A 183 -7.84 5.05 -5.57
C CYS A 183 -8.76 4.19 -6.44
N TYR A 184 -9.52 3.30 -5.83
CA TYR A 184 -10.27 2.28 -6.56
C TYR A 184 -11.76 2.27 -6.25
N LEU A 185 -12.22 2.50 -5.01
CA LEU A 185 -13.65 2.50 -4.70
C LEU A 185 -14.32 3.82 -5.04
N ASP A 186 -13.73 4.96 -4.66
CA ASP A 186 -14.32 6.27 -4.96
C ASP A 186 -14.64 6.45 -6.46
N PRO A 187 -13.74 6.06 -7.41
CA PRO A 187 -14.07 6.14 -8.83
C PRO A 187 -15.11 5.13 -9.32
N ALA A 188 -15.41 4.10 -8.53
CA ALA A 188 -16.34 3.03 -8.93
C ALA A 188 -17.68 3.07 -8.19
N GLN A 189 -17.81 3.87 -7.13
CA GLN A 189 -18.97 3.84 -6.23
C GLN A 189 -20.30 4.15 -6.91
N ASP A 190 -20.28 4.94 -7.96
CA ASP A 190 -21.49 5.35 -8.69
C ASP A 190 -21.85 4.38 -9.85
N ARG A 191 -21.10 3.29 -10.02
CA ARG A 191 -21.45 2.27 -11.01
C ARG A 191 -22.70 1.51 -10.57
N HIS A 192 -23.61 1.26 -11.50
CA HIS A 192 -24.87 0.53 -11.22
C HIS A 192 -24.70 -0.91 -10.76
N ASN A 193 -23.54 -1.50 -11.00
CA ASN A 193 -23.22 -2.91 -10.76
C ASN A 193 -22.30 -3.14 -9.53
N ILE A 194 -22.08 -2.11 -8.69
CA ILE A 194 -21.42 -2.27 -7.40
C ILE A 194 -22.37 -1.89 -6.25
N THR A 195 -22.33 -2.67 -5.19
CA THR A 195 -22.96 -2.35 -3.90
C THR A 195 -21.91 -2.44 -2.82
N ILE A 196 -21.77 -1.40 -2.01
CA ILE A 196 -20.81 -1.33 -0.90
C ILE A 196 -21.59 -1.32 0.41
N GLN A 197 -21.40 -2.34 1.24
CA GLN A 197 -22.03 -2.50 2.54
C GLN A 197 -20.97 -2.46 3.65
N ALA A 198 -20.84 -1.34 4.32
CA ALA A 198 -20.01 -1.21 5.52
C ALA A 198 -20.73 -1.66 6.79
N ASN A 199 -20.00 -1.83 7.89
CA ASN A 199 -20.48 -2.37 9.16
C ASN A 199 -21.13 -3.76 9.00
N ALA A 200 -20.63 -4.55 8.08
CA ALA A 200 -21.11 -5.89 7.75
C ALA A 200 -20.00 -6.92 7.96
N LEU A 201 -19.95 -7.48 9.16
CA LEU A 201 -19.02 -8.56 9.49
C LEU A 201 -19.45 -9.86 8.79
N THR A 202 -18.57 -10.44 8.01
CA THR A 202 -18.77 -11.77 7.43
C THR A 202 -18.32 -12.83 8.45
N GLU A 203 -19.22 -13.64 8.93
CA GLU A 203 -18.90 -14.68 9.93
C GLU A 203 -18.61 -16.02 9.26
N ALA A 204 -19.31 -16.37 8.18
CA ALA A 204 -19.13 -17.63 7.48
C ALA A 204 -19.53 -17.53 6.01
N LEU A 205 -18.95 -18.41 5.20
CA LEU A 205 -19.43 -18.72 3.86
C LEU A 205 -20.26 -19.99 3.94
N LEU A 206 -21.51 -19.92 3.49
CA LEU A 206 -22.38 -21.08 3.35
C LEU A 206 -22.27 -21.58 1.91
N LEU A 207 -21.67 -22.77 1.73
CA LEU A 207 -21.45 -23.43 0.43
C LEU A 207 -22.48 -24.54 0.21
#